data_375096130e1360d4ed38746950067fb3
#
_entry.id   375096130e1360d4ed38746950067fb3
#
_cell.length_a   1.000
_cell.length_b   1.000
_cell.length_c   1.000
_cell.angle_alpha   90.00
_cell.angle_beta   90.00
_cell.angle_gamma   90.00
#
_symmetry.space_group_name_H-M   'P 1'
#
loop_
_entity.id
_entity.type
_entity.pdbx_description
1 polymer ?
#
loop_
_entity_poly.entity_id
_entity_poly.type
_entity_poly.pdbx_seq_one_letter_code
_entity_poly.pdbx_strand_id
1 'polypeptide(L)'
;MSAMKARGMASPRHAPGAWNAAKTCRKARGRNVACASAQPDALRRLGTVLREKARADWKRLTEGTERSRATFSVVDELAALWTLDESEALLEELEDGLLAADLGPDTARQVADAVRQGVKLGEMRDGNAIRDAVKDSLVRVLEGGGDATLAWEAEVTNARPLVGMIVGVNGGGKTTTIGKMAHRCQLQGRRVMLAAGDTFRAAAGEQLQAWAHRTQAKMGPVRMQAKPSGVLYASVQAAQEEGVDVLLADTSGRLHTNTDLMQELQGCKKSLTKALGREPDEVLLVLDGTTGLNMVGQAKEFAQAVGVTGLVLTKLDGTSKGGAVVGVVNALKLPVKLIGVGEGIDDLQPFNPQAFVDALLPEKARK
;
A
#
# COMPACT_ATOMS: atom_id res chain seq x y z
N MET A 1 -69.63 7.23 -1.59
CA MET A 1 -70.09 8.22 -2.59
C MET A 1 -68.91 8.45 -3.50
N SER A 2 -68.94 7.82 -4.61
CA SER A 2 -69.18 8.36 -5.97
C SER A 2 -67.90 8.97 -6.53
N ALA A 3 -67.34 8.66 -7.62
CA ALA A 3 -67.55 7.81 -8.81
C ALA A 3 -66.40 8.18 -9.77
N MET A 4 -65.76 7.18 -10.31
CA MET A 4 -65.75 6.83 -11.76
C MET A 4 -65.33 7.95 -12.73
N LYS A 5 -64.29 7.74 -13.57
CA LYS A 5 -64.24 7.08 -14.90
C LYS A 5 -62.81 7.22 -15.45
N ALA A 6 -62.07 6.26 -15.79
CA ALA A 6 -62.06 5.29 -16.89
C ALA A 6 -61.92 5.90 -18.30
N ARG A 7 -60.96 5.29 -19.03
CA ARG A 7 -60.70 5.18 -20.50
C ARG A 7 -59.50 6.00 -20.99
N GLY A 8 -58.61 5.52 -21.82
CA GLY A 8 -58.58 4.24 -22.53
C GLY A 8 -57.34 4.19 -23.40
N MET A 9 -56.96 2.99 -23.65
CA MET A 9 -56.12 2.40 -24.66
C MET A 9 -55.72 3.23 -25.91
N ALA A 10 -54.44 3.17 -26.30
CA ALA A 10 -54.07 2.60 -27.60
C ALA A 10 -52.52 2.65 -27.83
N SER A 11 -51.93 1.49 -27.98
CA SER A 11 -50.72 1.26 -28.81
C SER A 11 -51.21 1.08 -30.24
N PRO A 12 -50.43 1.41 -31.29
CA PRO A 12 -49.56 0.41 -31.89
C PRO A 12 -48.29 0.89 -32.64
N ARG A 13 -47.28 0.00 -32.62
CA ARG A 13 -46.48 -0.54 -33.76
C ARG A 13 -45.74 0.42 -34.73
N HIS A 14 -44.47 0.00 -34.91
CA HIS A 14 -43.59 -0.13 -36.10
C HIS A 14 -42.37 0.81 -36.17
N ALA A 15 -41.20 0.17 -36.13
CA ALA A 15 -39.94 0.59 -36.75
C ALA A 15 -40.09 0.55 -38.32
N PRO A 16 -39.11 0.91 -39.16
CA PRO A 16 -37.72 1.37 -38.93
C PRO A 16 -37.36 2.61 -39.80
N GLY A 17 -36.17 3.20 -39.59
CA GLY A 17 -35.69 4.16 -40.56
C GLY A 17 -34.32 4.72 -40.21
N ALA A 18 -33.27 4.15 -40.78
CA ALA A 18 -31.97 4.75 -40.88
C ALA A 18 -32.04 6.13 -41.53
N TRP A 19 -31.46 7.14 -40.93
CA TRP A 19 -31.17 8.40 -41.62
C TRP A 19 -29.73 8.84 -41.32
N ASN A 20 -28.96 8.80 -42.42
CA ASN A 20 -27.74 9.54 -42.63
C ASN A 20 -27.94 11.05 -42.37
N ALA A 21 -27.14 11.61 -41.51
CA ALA A 21 -26.92 13.04 -41.44
C ALA A 21 -25.43 13.33 -41.57
N ALA A 22 -24.96 13.27 -42.81
CA ALA A 22 -23.75 13.96 -43.19
C ALA A 22 -24.13 15.39 -43.62
N LYS A 23 -23.23 16.35 -43.30
CA LYS A 23 -23.09 17.71 -43.83
C LYS A 23 -23.96 18.81 -43.19
N THR A 24 -23.33 19.56 -42.27
CA THR A 24 -22.96 20.97 -42.58
C THR A 24 -22.09 21.53 -41.46
N CYS A 25 -20.80 21.53 -41.69
CA CYS A 25 -19.85 22.31 -40.88
C CYS A 25 -19.65 23.65 -41.62
N ARG A 26 -20.27 24.71 -41.09
CA ARG A 26 -19.98 26.08 -41.53
C ARG A 26 -18.61 26.54 -41.01
N LYS A 27 -17.72 26.93 -41.91
CA LYS A 27 -16.44 27.56 -41.64
C LYS A 27 -16.58 28.74 -40.68
N ALA A 28 -15.99 28.64 -39.48
CA ALA A 28 -15.52 29.76 -38.68
C ALA A 28 -13.99 29.76 -38.69
N ARG A 29 -13.42 30.88 -39.11
CA ARG A 29 -11.99 31.08 -39.28
C ARG A 29 -11.23 31.05 -37.95
N GLY A 30 -10.12 30.36 -37.94
CA GLY A 30 -8.92 30.73 -37.19
C GLY A 30 -8.83 30.24 -35.77
N ARG A 31 -8.32 29.01 -35.59
CA ARG A 31 -7.17 28.60 -34.77
C ARG A 31 -6.96 27.12 -35.01
N ASN A 32 -5.87 26.80 -35.68
CA ASN A 32 -5.37 25.42 -35.74
C ASN A 32 -5.00 24.97 -34.29
N VAL A 33 -5.92 24.30 -33.64
CA VAL A 33 -5.56 23.40 -32.55
C VAL A 33 -5.11 22.10 -33.22
N ALA A 34 -3.82 21.99 -33.42
CA ALA A 34 -3.22 20.75 -33.87
C ALA A 34 -3.59 19.69 -32.80
N CYS A 35 -4.50 18.78 -33.14
CA CYS A 35 -4.58 17.48 -32.48
C CYS A 35 -3.20 16.85 -32.68
N ALA A 36 -2.34 16.96 -31.65
CA ALA A 36 -1.10 16.23 -31.60
C ALA A 36 -1.46 14.75 -31.57
N SER A 37 -1.46 14.11 -32.72
CA SER A 37 -1.35 12.66 -32.83
C SER A 37 -0.07 12.29 -32.10
N ALA A 38 -0.20 11.67 -30.93
CA ALA A 38 0.94 11.17 -30.18
C ALA A 38 1.75 10.27 -31.12
N GLN A 39 2.97 10.71 -31.44
CA GLN A 39 3.82 10.01 -32.40
C GLN A 39 4.09 8.60 -31.87
N PRO A 40 4.09 7.57 -32.74
CA PRO A 40 4.35 6.17 -32.34
C PRO A 40 5.63 6.00 -31.54
N ASP A 41 6.61 6.88 -31.73
CA ASP A 41 7.86 6.89 -30.98
C ASP A 41 7.72 7.35 -29.52
N ALA A 42 6.78 8.24 -29.20
CA ALA A 42 6.52 8.65 -27.81
C ALA A 42 5.92 7.52 -26.99
N LEU A 43 4.98 6.76 -27.56
CA LEU A 43 4.39 5.56 -26.92
C LEU A 43 5.43 4.43 -26.76
N ARG A 44 6.30 4.23 -27.74
CA ARG A 44 7.41 3.26 -27.64
C ARG A 44 8.41 3.67 -26.56
N ARG A 45 8.80 4.93 -26.49
CA ARG A 45 9.70 5.47 -25.44
C ARG A 45 9.07 5.32 -24.06
N LEU A 46 7.78 5.66 -23.91
CA LEU A 46 7.06 5.46 -22.66
C LEU A 46 7.04 3.98 -22.25
N GLY A 47 6.75 3.09 -23.18
CA GLY A 47 6.78 1.64 -22.92
C GLY A 47 8.16 1.12 -22.55
N THR A 48 9.26 1.69 -23.08
CA THR A 48 10.63 1.35 -22.71
C THR A 48 10.95 1.82 -21.30
N VAL A 49 10.63 3.08 -20.97
CA VAL A 49 10.84 3.67 -19.65
C VAL A 49 10.05 2.90 -18.57
N LEU A 50 8.80 2.55 -18.85
CA LEU A 50 7.97 1.75 -17.92
C LEU A 50 8.56 0.35 -17.69
N ARG A 51 9.07 -0.31 -18.73
CA ARG A 51 9.73 -1.62 -18.59
C ARG A 51 11.04 -1.54 -17.83
N GLU A 52 11.85 -0.51 -18.08
CA GLU A 52 13.10 -0.29 -17.36
C GLU A 52 12.83 0.00 -15.88
N LYS A 53 11.81 0.81 -15.58
CA LYS A 53 11.38 1.07 -14.21
C LYS A 53 10.91 -0.22 -13.54
N ALA A 54 10.01 -0.98 -14.18
CA ALA A 54 9.53 -2.26 -13.64
C ALA A 54 10.66 -3.26 -13.39
N ARG A 55 11.68 -3.32 -14.26
CA ARG A 55 12.87 -4.15 -14.05
C ARG A 55 13.73 -3.67 -12.89
N ALA A 56 13.92 -2.36 -12.76
CA ALA A 56 14.66 -1.78 -11.63
C ALA A 56 13.94 -2.03 -10.30
N ASP A 57 12.62 -1.86 -10.28
CA ASP A 57 11.79 -2.11 -9.10
C ASP A 57 11.81 -3.60 -8.70
N TRP A 58 11.71 -4.51 -9.67
CA TRP A 58 11.87 -5.94 -9.45
C TRP A 58 13.27 -6.30 -8.90
N LYS A 59 14.32 -5.72 -9.47
CA LYS A 59 15.69 -5.95 -9.00
C LYS A 59 15.85 -5.50 -7.55
N ARG A 60 15.38 -4.31 -7.19
CA ARG A 60 15.42 -3.80 -5.81
C ARG A 60 14.64 -4.69 -4.85
N LEU A 61 13.45 -5.14 -5.24
CA LEU A 61 12.65 -6.06 -4.43
C LEU A 61 13.38 -7.39 -4.21
N THR A 62 13.94 -7.99 -5.26
CA THR A 62 14.66 -9.27 -5.17
C THR A 62 15.95 -9.16 -4.36
N GLU A 63 16.70 -8.08 -4.48
CA GLU A 63 17.88 -7.80 -3.67
C GLU A 63 17.49 -7.54 -2.20
N GLY A 64 16.42 -6.75 -1.97
CA GLY A 64 15.91 -6.45 -0.64
C GLY A 64 15.34 -7.66 0.11
N THR A 65 14.90 -8.70 -0.58
CA THR A 65 14.33 -9.91 0.03
C THR A 65 15.29 -11.11 0.03
N GLU A 66 16.53 -10.95 -0.39
CA GLU A 66 17.49 -12.06 -0.53
C GLU A 66 17.69 -12.85 0.77
N ARG A 67 17.82 -12.15 1.90
CA ARG A 67 17.98 -12.79 3.21
C ARG A 67 16.72 -13.55 3.65
N SER A 68 15.54 -12.99 3.38
CA SER A 68 14.26 -13.64 3.68
C SER A 68 14.05 -14.88 2.81
N ARG A 69 14.54 -14.88 1.57
CA ARG A 69 14.48 -16.04 0.66
C ARG A 69 15.18 -17.26 1.25
N ALA A 70 16.29 -17.07 1.94
CA ALA A 70 17.03 -18.18 2.54
C ALA A 70 16.18 -18.96 3.57
N THR A 71 15.28 -18.29 4.28
CA THR A 71 14.36 -18.96 5.26
C THR A 71 13.23 -19.73 4.58
N PHE A 72 12.91 -19.42 3.33
CA PHE A 72 11.90 -20.13 2.55
C PHE A 72 12.48 -21.30 1.73
N SER A 73 13.81 -21.54 1.78
CA SER A 73 14.44 -22.71 1.09
C SER A 73 13.83 -24.05 1.55
N VAL A 74 13.33 -24.12 2.78
CA VAL A 74 12.63 -25.31 3.32
C VAL A 74 11.47 -25.74 2.44
N VAL A 75 10.72 -24.83 1.85
CA VAL A 75 9.61 -25.15 0.92
C VAL A 75 10.16 -25.85 -0.33
N ASP A 76 11.30 -25.42 -0.83
CA ASP A 76 11.95 -26.03 -1.99
C ASP A 76 12.56 -27.40 -1.66
N GLU A 77 13.08 -27.58 -0.46
CA GLU A 77 13.64 -28.85 0.03
C GLU A 77 12.54 -29.89 0.22
N LEU A 78 11.42 -29.51 0.89
CA LEU A 78 10.27 -30.39 1.08
C LEU A 78 9.59 -30.74 -0.24
N ALA A 79 9.47 -29.78 -1.16
CA ALA A 79 8.95 -30.04 -2.49
C ALA A 79 9.81 -31.04 -3.28
N ALA A 80 11.12 -31.05 -3.05
CA ALA A 80 12.04 -32.00 -3.70
C ALA A 80 11.94 -33.44 -3.10
N LEU A 81 11.54 -33.55 -1.83
CA LEU A 81 11.39 -34.82 -1.11
C LEU A 81 9.95 -35.34 -1.17
N TRP A 82 9.03 -34.61 -1.77
CA TRP A 82 7.59 -34.92 -1.71
C TRP A 82 7.27 -36.28 -2.28
N THR A 83 6.65 -37.12 -1.43
CA THR A 83 6.06 -38.42 -1.78
C THR A 83 4.65 -38.51 -1.20
N LEU A 84 3.73 -39.18 -1.90
CA LEU A 84 2.35 -39.31 -1.42
C LEU A 84 2.26 -40.19 -0.15
N ASP A 85 3.17 -41.11 0.03
CA ASP A 85 3.18 -42.07 1.15
C ASP A 85 3.62 -41.41 2.48
N GLU A 86 4.41 -40.35 2.41
CA GLU A 86 4.94 -39.62 3.58
C GLU A 86 4.33 -38.21 3.70
N SER A 87 3.23 -37.97 3.04
CA SER A 87 2.66 -36.63 2.88
C SER A 87 2.33 -35.92 4.22
N GLU A 88 1.85 -36.66 5.24
CA GLU A 88 1.47 -36.03 6.51
C GLU A 88 2.73 -35.57 7.30
N ALA A 89 3.80 -36.35 7.33
CA ALA A 89 5.06 -35.96 7.97
C ALA A 89 5.69 -34.74 7.27
N LEU A 90 5.67 -34.72 5.94
CA LEU A 90 6.17 -33.57 5.15
C LEU A 90 5.32 -32.32 5.34
N LEU A 91 4.01 -32.43 5.60
CA LEU A 91 3.14 -31.30 5.92
C LEU A 91 3.41 -30.73 7.32
N GLU A 92 3.75 -31.55 8.31
CA GLU A 92 4.20 -31.08 9.62
C GLU A 92 5.53 -30.33 9.50
N GLU A 93 6.50 -30.88 8.77
CA GLU A 93 7.76 -30.21 8.49
C GLU A 93 7.57 -28.89 7.71
N LEU A 94 6.57 -28.81 6.80
CA LEU A 94 6.21 -27.59 6.10
C LEU A 94 5.71 -26.52 7.10
N GLU A 95 4.81 -26.90 8.03
CA GLU A 95 4.31 -25.96 9.04
C GLU A 95 5.45 -25.44 9.90
N ASP A 96 6.35 -26.30 10.37
CA ASP A 96 7.53 -25.92 11.16
C ASP A 96 8.48 -25.00 10.36
N GLY A 97 8.70 -25.30 9.11
CA GLY A 97 9.51 -24.46 8.22
C GLY A 97 8.91 -23.06 7.97
N LEU A 98 7.59 -22.99 7.82
CA LEU A 98 6.88 -21.72 7.70
C LEU A 98 6.92 -20.91 9.01
N LEU A 99 6.87 -21.58 10.16
CA LEU A 99 7.09 -20.96 11.48
C LEU A 99 8.51 -20.39 11.60
N ALA A 100 9.51 -21.15 11.19
CA ALA A 100 10.91 -20.70 11.16
C ALA A 100 11.14 -19.53 10.21
N ALA A 101 10.30 -19.39 9.17
CA ALA A 101 10.30 -18.25 8.26
C ALA A 101 9.54 -17.02 8.80
N ASP A 102 9.20 -16.98 10.09
CA ASP A 102 8.50 -15.87 10.76
C ASP A 102 7.06 -15.59 10.26
N LEU A 103 6.34 -16.58 9.69
CA LEU A 103 4.93 -16.38 9.31
C LEU A 103 3.99 -16.22 10.51
N GLY A 104 4.39 -16.75 11.64
CA GLY A 104 3.55 -16.89 12.81
C GLY A 104 2.60 -18.10 12.77
N PRO A 105 2.14 -18.60 13.94
CA PRO A 105 1.48 -19.90 14.05
C PRO A 105 0.15 -19.96 13.27
N ASP A 106 -0.66 -18.93 13.33
CA ASP A 106 -1.96 -18.93 12.65
C ASP A 106 -1.80 -18.96 11.14
N THR A 107 -0.82 -18.22 10.62
CA THR A 107 -0.56 -18.13 9.17
C THR A 107 0.10 -19.40 8.65
N ALA A 108 1.10 -19.93 9.37
CA ALA A 108 1.79 -21.17 9.00
C ALA A 108 0.79 -22.33 8.91
N ARG A 109 -0.06 -22.48 9.93
CA ARG A 109 -1.13 -23.49 9.96
C ARG A 109 -2.13 -23.28 8.81
N GLN A 110 -2.58 -22.04 8.56
CA GLN A 110 -3.51 -21.76 7.46
C GLN A 110 -2.95 -22.18 6.10
N VAL A 111 -1.66 -21.93 5.85
CA VAL A 111 -0.97 -22.33 4.61
C VAL A 111 -0.83 -23.84 4.53
N ALA A 112 -0.37 -24.49 5.63
CA ALA A 112 -0.22 -25.94 5.68
C ALA A 112 -1.57 -26.68 5.50
N ASP A 113 -2.65 -26.17 6.10
CA ASP A 113 -4.00 -26.73 5.94
C ASP A 113 -4.53 -26.60 4.51
N ALA A 114 -4.24 -25.49 3.83
CA ALA A 114 -4.62 -25.32 2.42
C ALA A 114 -3.90 -26.33 1.53
N VAL A 115 -2.62 -26.59 1.77
CA VAL A 115 -1.86 -27.64 1.08
C VAL A 115 -2.41 -29.03 1.41
N ARG A 116 -2.68 -29.31 2.70
CA ARG A 116 -3.25 -30.59 3.17
C ARG A 116 -4.60 -30.90 2.49
N GLN A 117 -5.44 -29.89 2.33
CA GLN A 117 -6.72 -30.06 1.63
C GLN A 117 -6.52 -30.40 0.14
N GLY A 118 -5.62 -29.72 -0.56
CA GLY A 118 -5.32 -30.02 -1.96
C GLY A 118 -4.72 -31.41 -2.17
N VAL A 119 -3.89 -31.89 -1.22
CA VAL A 119 -3.38 -33.27 -1.23
C VAL A 119 -4.54 -34.28 -1.10
N LYS A 120 -5.45 -34.07 -0.14
CA LYS A 120 -6.63 -34.93 0.06
C LYS A 120 -7.56 -34.96 -1.15
N LEU A 121 -7.68 -33.87 -1.89
CA LEU A 121 -8.47 -33.78 -3.11
C LEU A 121 -7.75 -34.38 -4.33
N GLY A 122 -6.48 -34.79 -4.22
CA GLY A 122 -5.67 -35.35 -5.29
C GLY A 122 -5.22 -34.31 -6.32
N GLU A 123 -5.31 -33.03 -5.97
CA GLU A 123 -4.88 -31.90 -6.82
C GLU A 123 -3.37 -31.70 -6.81
N MET A 124 -2.71 -32.10 -5.70
CA MET A 124 -1.27 -31.93 -5.46
C MET A 124 -0.56 -33.27 -5.53
N ARG A 125 -0.03 -33.61 -6.68
CA ARG A 125 0.59 -34.91 -6.94
C ARG A 125 2.12 -34.87 -6.93
N ASP A 126 2.72 -33.70 -7.02
CA ASP A 126 4.18 -33.54 -7.05
C ASP A 126 4.59 -32.31 -6.26
N GLY A 127 5.89 -32.20 -6.00
CA GLY A 127 6.46 -31.10 -5.23
C GLY A 127 6.28 -29.72 -5.85
N ASN A 128 6.15 -29.62 -7.18
CA ASN A 128 5.90 -28.34 -7.82
C ASN A 128 4.48 -27.84 -7.52
N ALA A 129 3.51 -28.75 -7.57
CA ALA A 129 2.12 -28.43 -7.18
C ALA A 129 2.03 -27.96 -5.72
N ILE A 130 2.77 -28.60 -4.80
CA ILE A 130 2.87 -28.17 -3.41
C ILE A 130 3.45 -26.74 -3.30
N ARG A 131 4.56 -26.51 -3.98
CA ARG A 131 5.22 -25.20 -4.00
C ARG A 131 4.31 -24.10 -4.53
N ASP A 132 3.61 -24.35 -5.61
CA ASP A 132 2.66 -23.42 -6.21
C ASP A 132 1.47 -23.17 -5.25
N ALA A 133 0.97 -24.20 -4.58
CA ALA A 133 -0.08 -24.06 -3.57
C ALA A 133 0.33 -23.23 -2.35
N VAL A 134 1.59 -23.36 -1.90
CA VAL A 134 2.15 -22.49 -0.85
C VAL A 134 2.19 -21.04 -1.35
N LYS A 135 2.71 -20.79 -2.55
CA LYS A 135 2.73 -19.46 -3.16
C LYS A 135 1.33 -18.84 -3.24
N ASP A 136 0.38 -19.57 -3.80
CA ASP A 136 -1.01 -19.11 -3.95
C ASP A 136 -1.67 -18.84 -2.61
N SER A 137 -1.33 -19.61 -1.59
CA SER A 137 -1.85 -19.40 -0.23
C SER A 137 -1.27 -18.13 0.40
N LEU A 138 0.03 -17.87 0.22
CA LEU A 138 0.69 -16.63 0.69
C LEU A 138 0.11 -15.40 -0.02
N VAL A 139 -0.07 -15.47 -1.35
CA VAL A 139 -0.68 -14.37 -2.12
C VAL A 139 -2.09 -14.09 -1.64
N ARG A 140 -2.94 -15.12 -1.47
CA ARG A 140 -4.31 -14.97 -0.95
C ARG A 140 -4.34 -14.31 0.43
N VAL A 141 -3.42 -14.66 1.32
CA VAL A 141 -3.32 -14.01 2.64
C VAL A 141 -2.99 -12.53 2.49
N LEU A 142 -2.04 -12.18 1.63
CA LEU A 142 -1.62 -10.79 1.41
C LEU A 142 -2.71 -9.93 0.72
N GLU A 143 -3.45 -10.51 -0.22
CA GLU A 143 -4.60 -9.86 -0.88
C GLU A 143 -5.80 -9.70 0.06
N GLY A 144 -5.91 -10.57 1.07
CA GLY A 144 -6.95 -10.51 2.10
C GLY A 144 -6.89 -9.26 3.00
N GLY A 145 -5.84 -8.45 2.89
CA GLY A 145 -5.73 -7.14 3.55
C GLY A 145 -6.63 -6.06 2.96
N GLY A 146 -7.11 -6.22 1.74
CA GLY A 146 -7.95 -5.23 1.06
C GLY A 146 -7.22 -4.37 0.02
N ASP A 147 -7.81 -3.22 -0.34
CA ASP A 147 -7.27 -2.34 -1.39
C ASP A 147 -5.95 -1.66 -0.96
N ALA A 148 -4.89 -1.94 -1.71
CA ALA A 148 -3.56 -1.38 -1.50
C ALA A 148 -3.37 0.01 -2.17
N THR A 149 -4.35 0.53 -2.90
CA THR A 149 -4.26 1.83 -3.57
C THR A 149 -4.26 2.96 -2.55
N LEU A 150 -3.33 3.90 -2.66
CA LEU A 150 -3.33 5.11 -1.82
C LEU A 150 -4.43 6.07 -2.27
N ALA A 151 -5.08 6.74 -1.33
CA ALA A 151 -6.18 7.66 -1.60
C ALA A 151 -5.82 8.76 -2.61
N TRP A 152 -4.58 9.23 -2.62
CA TRP A 152 -4.09 10.23 -3.58
C TRP A 152 -3.60 9.64 -4.90
N GLU A 153 -3.54 8.34 -5.06
CA GLU A 153 -3.26 7.65 -6.33
C GLU A 153 -4.54 7.24 -7.06
N ALA A 154 -5.67 7.19 -6.35
CA ALA A 154 -6.98 6.96 -6.94
C ALA A 154 -7.44 8.16 -7.79
N GLU A 155 -8.10 7.88 -8.92
CA GLU A 155 -8.51 8.92 -9.89
C GLU A 155 -9.70 9.79 -9.44
N VAL A 156 -10.41 9.46 -8.35
CA VAL A 156 -11.80 9.89 -8.13
C VAL A 156 -12.04 10.67 -6.84
N THR A 157 -11.20 11.62 -6.44
CA THR A 157 -11.66 12.53 -5.38
C THR A 157 -11.47 14.00 -5.72
N ASN A 158 -12.57 14.78 -5.62
CA ASN A 158 -12.54 16.24 -5.71
C ASN A 158 -12.16 16.90 -4.37
N ALA A 159 -12.01 16.10 -3.29
CA ALA A 159 -11.64 16.60 -1.99
C ALA A 159 -10.17 17.04 -1.96
N ARG A 160 -9.89 18.27 -1.53
CA ARG A 160 -8.53 18.81 -1.37
C ARG A 160 -8.43 19.56 -0.04
N PRO A 161 -7.31 19.45 0.68
CA PRO A 161 -6.23 18.48 0.46
C PRO A 161 -6.67 17.05 0.80
N LEU A 162 -6.04 16.04 0.17
CA LEU A 162 -6.05 14.67 0.67
C LEU A 162 -5.03 14.57 1.79
N VAL A 163 -5.40 13.95 2.90
CA VAL A 163 -4.57 13.95 4.11
C VAL A 163 -4.17 12.54 4.50
N GLY A 164 -2.84 12.33 4.56
CA GLY A 164 -2.23 11.14 5.12
C GLY A 164 -1.61 11.41 6.49
N MET A 165 -2.09 10.71 7.51
CA MET A 165 -1.48 10.68 8.85
C MET A 165 -0.54 9.49 8.96
N ILE A 166 0.74 9.74 9.22
CA ILE A 166 1.76 8.69 9.27
C ILE A 166 2.10 8.41 10.74
N VAL A 167 1.84 7.17 11.17
CA VAL A 167 2.04 6.72 12.55
C VAL A 167 3.02 5.56 12.63
N GLY A 168 3.51 5.23 13.83
CA GLY A 168 4.45 4.13 14.08
C GLY A 168 5.51 4.49 15.11
N VAL A 169 6.32 3.52 15.50
CA VAL A 169 7.36 3.69 16.53
C VAL A 169 8.55 4.54 16.06
N ASN A 170 9.33 5.05 17.02
CA ASN A 170 10.58 5.72 16.69
C ASN A 170 11.58 4.76 16.04
N GLY A 171 12.33 5.28 15.05
CA GLY A 171 13.28 4.46 14.29
C GLY A 171 12.65 3.60 13.19
N GLY A 172 11.32 3.48 13.13
CA GLY A 172 10.61 2.71 12.09
C GLY A 172 10.65 3.32 10.68
N GLY A 173 11.21 4.53 10.52
CA GLY A 173 11.37 5.15 9.20
C GLY A 173 10.26 6.12 8.78
N LYS A 174 9.38 6.59 9.69
CA LYS A 174 8.26 7.50 9.38
C LYS A 174 8.67 8.72 8.56
N THR A 175 9.57 9.55 9.08
CA THR A 175 9.99 10.79 8.42
C THR A 175 10.64 10.54 7.05
N THR A 176 11.44 9.47 6.94
CA THR A 176 12.03 9.04 5.65
C THR A 176 10.94 8.58 4.67
N THR A 177 9.97 7.82 5.15
CA THR A 177 8.83 7.37 4.35
C THR A 177 8.01 8.56 3.83
N ILE A 178 7.73 9.55 4.68
CA ILE A 178 7.04 10.79 4.30
C ILE A 178 7.80 11.51 3.18
N GLY A 179 9.13 11.65 3.31
CA GLY A 179 9.96 12.27 2.28
C GLY A 179 9.88 11.52 0.94
N LYS A 180 9.97 10.19 0.96
CA LYS A 180 9.84 9.35 -0.24
C LYS A 180 8.43 9.40 -0.84
N MET A 181 7.38 9.45 0.01
CA MET A 181 6.00 9.62 -0.44
C MET A 181 5.79 10.99 -1.10
N ALA A 182 6.33 12.06 -0.51
CA ALA A 182 6.29 13.40 -1.08
C ALA A 182 6.93 13.43 -2.48
N HIS A 183 8.08 12.76 -2.63
CA HIS A 183 8.73 12.61 -3.93
C HIS A 183 7.83 11.89 -4.95
N ARG A 184 7.21 10.79 -4.58
CA ARG A 184 6.27 10.07 -5.46
C ARG A 184 5.09 10.93 -5.88
N CYS A 185 4.49 11.68 -4.96
CA CYS A 185 3.41 12.62 -5.26
C CYS A 185 3.87 13.72 -6.23
N GLN A 186 5.10 14.25 -6.04
CA GLN A 186 5.67 15.25 -6.93
C GLN A 186 5.87 14.71 -8.37
N LEU A 187 6.35 13.47 -8.51
CA LEU A 187 6.48 12.82 -9.82
C LEU A 187 5.12 12.67 -10.54
N GLN A 188 4.03 12.63 -9.78
CA GLN A 188 2.65 12.62 -10.28
C GLN A 188 2.10 14.05 -10.53
N GLY A 189 2.92 15.10 -10.38
CA GLY A 189 2.52 16.50 -10.57
C GLY A 189 1.65 17.07 -9.45
N ARG A 190 1.59 16.44 -8.27
CA ARG A 190 0.79 16.88 -7.14
C ARG A 190 1.56 17.88 -6.26
N ARG A 191 0.88 18.93 -5.80
CA ARG A 191 1.41 19.87 -4.80
C ARG A 191 1.31 19.25 -3.42
N VAL A 192 2.44 19.14 -2.73
CA VAL A 192 2.53 18.44 -1.43
C VAL A 192 2.88 19.43 -0.32
N MET A 193 2.28 19.26 0.85
CA MET A 193 2.68 19.92 2.09
C MET A 193 3.03 18.87 3.13
N LEU A 194 4.09 19.14 3.91
CA LEU A 194 4.54 18.30 5.02
C LEU A 194 4.21 19.01 6.35
N ALA A 195 3.56 18.30 7.27
CA ALA A 195 3.19 18.82 8.59
C ALA A 195 4.06 18.17 9.68
N ALA A 196 4.79 18.98 10.45
CA ALA A 196 5.70 18.54 11.51
C ALA A 196 4.94 18.31 12.82
N GLY A 197 4.24 17.20 12.96
CA GLY A 197 3.54 16.82 14.19
C GLY A 197 4.43 16.19 15.25
N ASP A 198 5.68 15.78 14.97
CA ASP A 198 6.67 15.38 15.97
C ASP A 198 7.37 16.63 16.55
N THR A 199 6.63 17.40 17.37
CA THR A 199 7.10 18.69 17.92
C THR A 199 8.06 18.54 19.10
N PHE A 200 8.25 17.34 19.61
CA PHE A 200 9.12 17.08 20.77
C PHE A 200 10.57 16.81 20.39
N ARG A 201 10.83 16.38 19.16
CA ARG A 201 12.18 16.12 18.67
C ARG A 201 12.67 17.30 17.85
N ALA A 202 13.63 18.05 18.38
CA ALA A 202 14.21 19.20 17.67
C ALA A 202 14.71 18.82 16.26
N ALA A 203 15.42 17.71 16.15
CA ALA A 203 15.94 17.19 14.88
C ALA A 203 14.85 16.66 13.92
N ALA A 204 13.63 16.34 14.40
CA ALA A 204 12.58 15.81 13.51
C ALA A 204 12.05 16.90 12.57
N GLY A 205 11.86 18.12 13.08
CA GLY A 205 11.44 19.26 12.25
C GLY A 205 12.49 19.61 11.19
N GLU A 206 13.77 19.64 11.57
CA GLU A 206 14.89 19.90 10.65
C GLU A 206 14.99 18.79 9.57
N GLN A 207 14.85 17.53 9.99
CA GLN A 207 14.86 16.40 9.07
C GLN A 207 13.69 16.48 8.06
N LEU A 208 12.48 16.79 8.54
CA LEU A 208 11.32 16.93 7.69
C LEU A 208 11.48 18.12 6.73
N GLN A 209 12.07 19.24 7.20
CA GLN A 209 12.38 20.40 6.38
C GLN A 209 13.41 20.08 5.28
N ALA A 210 14.43 19.29 5.58
CA ALA A 210 15.38 18.81 4.58
C ALA A 210 14.70 17.98 3.50
N TRP A 211 13.75 17.13 3.89
CA TRP A 211 12.92 16.37 2.94
C TRP A 211 12.03 17.30 2.10
N ALA A 212 11.38 18.28 2.72
CA ALA A 212 10.56 19.26 2.01
C ALA A 212 11.37 20.00 0.93
N HIS A 213 12.58 20.46 1.29
CA HIS A 213 13.47 21.11 0.33
C HIS A 213 13.89 20.16 -0.82
N ARG A 214 14.26 18.91 -0.48
CA ARG A 214 14.70 17.92 -1.47
C ARG A 214 13.60 17.52 -2.44
N THR A 215 12.34 17.49 -1.98
CA THR A 215 11.17 17.08 -2.76
C THR A 215 10.33 18.27 -3.23
N GLN A 216 10.80 19.51 -3.05
CA GLN A 216 10.05 20.73 -3.38
C GLN A 216 8.63 20.77 -2.77
N ALA A 217 8.43 20.04 -1.67
CA ALA A 217 7.19 20.08 -0.92
C ALA A 217 7.18 21.34 -0.04
N LYS A 218 6.00 21.87 0.24
CA LYS A 218 5.83 22.97 1.19
C LYS A 218 5.90 22.45 2.63
N MET A 219 6.37 23.29 3.53
CA MET A 219 6.25 23.04 4.98
C MET A 219 5.00 23.71 5.51
N GLY A 220 4.23 22.96 6.29
CA GLY A 220 3.16 23.54 7.10
C GLY A 220 3.73 24.44 8.20
N PRO A 221 2.88 25.20 8.91
CA PRO A 221 3.30 26.08 10.00
C PRO A 221 4.09 25.31 11.07
N VAL A 222 5.33 25.72 11.31
CA VAL A 222 6.21 25.11 12.32
C VAL A 222 6.13 25.98 13.58
N ARG A 223 5.71 25.37 14.70
CA ARG A 223 5.73 26.02 16.02
C ARG A 223 6.46 25.12 17.01
N MET A 224 7.65 25.53 17.39
CA MET A 224 8.44 24.83 18.41
C MET A 224 7.64 24.70 19.72
N GLN A 225 7.69 23.54 20.35
CA GLN A 225 7.01 23.23 21.63
C GLN A 225 5.47 23.40 21.62
N ALA A 226 4.86 23.57 20.44
CA ALA A 226 3.41 23.56 20.34
C ALA A 226 2.86 22.14 20.49
N LYS A 227 1.59 22.03 20.91
CA LYS A 227 0.91 20.73 20.92
C LYS A 227 0.85 20.16 19.50
N PRO A 228 1.24 18.89 19.27
CA PRO A 228 1.20 18.24 17.94
C PRO A 228 -0.14 18.43 17.22
N SER A 229 -1.23 18.24 17.94
CA SER A 229 -2.58 18.41 17.42
C SER A 229 -2.89 19.80 16.88
N GLY A 230 -2.34 20.85 17.52
CA GLY A 230 -2.49 22.26 17.09
C GLY A 230 -1.71 22.56 15.80
N VAL A 231 -0.50 22.01 15.68
CA VAL A 231 0.33 22.14 14.47
C VAL A 231 -0.36 21.47 13.27
N LEU A 232 -0.89 20.26 13.48
CA LEU A 232 -1.60 19.53 12.43
C LEU A 232 -2.87 20.24 12.00
N TYR A 233 -3.64 20.79 12.93
CA TYR A 233 -4.82 21.60 12.62
C TYR A 233 -4.46 22.80 11.74
N ALA A 234 -3.45 23.59 12.13
CA ALA A 234 -3.01 24.75 11.38
C ALA A 234 -2.46 24.36 9.99
N SER A 235 -1.79 23.20 9.89
CA SER A 235 -1.26 22.70 8.61
C SER A 235 -2.39 22.34 7.62
N VAL A 236 -3.51 21.79 8.09
CA VAL A 236 -4.67 21.54 7.23
C VAL A 236 -5.25 22.85 6.72
N GLN A 237 -5.41 23.87 7.59
CA GLN A 237 -5.91 25.17 7.15
C GLN A 237 -5.00 25.82 6.11
N ALA A 238 -3.68 25.83 6.35
CA ALA A 238 -2.71 26.34 5.40
C ALA A 238 -2.75 25.57 4.07
N ALA A 239 -2.89 24.23 4.11
CA ALA A 239 -2.99 23.40 2.91
C ALA A 239 -4.26 23.70 2.09
N GLN A 240 -5.39 24.00 2.74
CA GLN A 240 -6.64 24.44 2.10
C GLN A 240 -6.49 25.82 1.47
N GLU A 241 -5.94 26.78 2.18
CA GLU A 241 -5.73 28.16 1.72
C GLU A 241 -4.76 28.20 0.51
N GLU A 242 -3.71 27.42 0.54
CA GLU A 242 -2.70 27.34 -0.51
C GLU A 242 -3.09 26.40 -1.68
N GLY A 243 -4.22 25.74 -1.58
CA GLY A 243 -4.73 24.82 -2.59
C GLY A 243 -3.82 23.61 -2.80
N VAL A 244 -3.23 23.06 -1.75
CA VAL A 244 -2.37 21.88 -1.79
C VAL A 244 -3.19 20.63 -2.13
N ASP A 245 -2.60 19.70 -2.89
CA ASP A 245 -3.29 18.47 -3.30
C ASP A 245 -3.19 17.37 -2.24
N VAL A 246 -2.02 17.25 -1.58
CA VAL A 246 -1.74 16.21 -0.58
C VAL A 246 -1.03 16.82 0.63
N LEU A 247 -1.53 16.55 1.83
CA LEU A 247 -0.89 16.87 3.10
C LEU A 247 -0.43 15.57 3.77
N LEU A 248 0.88 15.45 4.05
CA LEU A 248 1.46 14.35 4.78
C LEU A 248 1.84 14.80 6.19
N ALA A 249 1.20 14.21 7.19
CA ALA A 249 1.39 14.57 8.60
C ALA A 249 2.34 13.57 9.28
N ASP A 250 3.55 14.04 9.65
CA ASP A 250 4.45 13.30 10.52
C ASP A 250 3.94 13.34 11.96
N THR A 251 4.07 12.24 12.69
CA THR A 251 3.65 12.16 14.09
C THR A 251 4.76 11.60 14.96
N SER A 252 4.67 11.89 16.26
CA SER A 252 5.57 11.32 17.27
C SER A 252 5.45 9.79 17.32
N GLY A 253 6.55 9.12 17.64
CA GLY A 253 6.61 7.67 17.84
C GLY A 253 7.20 7.30 19.19
N ARG A 254 7.12 8.17 20.20
CA ARG A 254 7.78 7.99 21.50
C ARG A 254 7.18 6.84 22.30
N LEU A 255 8.07 6.06 22.92
CA LEU A 255 7.78 4.88 23.71
C LEU A 255 7.81 5.13 25.24
N HIS A 256 7.56 6.33 25.74
CA HIS A 256 7.67 6.54 27.19
C HIS A 256 6.55 5.82 27.97
N THR A 257 5.34 5.80 27.44
CA THR A 257 4.30 4.81 27.74
C THR A 257 3.45 4.64 26.49
N ASN A 258 3.04 3.42 26.15
CA ASN A 258 2.17 3.18 25.00
C ASN A 258 0.87 3.98 25.12
N THR A 259 0.34 4.14 26.33
CA THR A 259 -0.92 4.83 26.60
C THR A 259 -0.86 6.31 26.24
N ASP A 260 0.20 7.03 26.65
CA ASP A 260 0.32 8.47 26.38
C ASP A 260 0.50 8.74 24.88
N LEU A 261 1.28 7.88 24.18
CA LEU A 261 1.45 7.96 22.74
C LEU A 261 0.12 7.77 22.02
N MET A 262 -0.64 6.74 22.38
CA MET A 262 -1.92 6.45 21.75
C MET A 262 -2.94 7.58 21.97
N GLN A 263 -2.97 8.19 23.16
CA GLN A 263 -3.81 9.37 23.43
C GLN A 263 -3.38 10.58 22.60
N GLU A 264 -2.07 10.83 22.45
CA GLU A 264 -1.56 11.91 21.62
C GLU A 264 -1.96 11.71 20.15
N LEU A 265 -1.77 10.50 19.62
CA LEU A 265 -2.14 10.17 18.23
C LEU A 265 -3.65 10.30 17.99
N GLN A 266 -4.49 9.88 18.96
CA GLN A 266 -5.92 10.10 18.89
C GLN A 266 -6.27 11.60 18.87
N GLY A 267 -5.57 12.40 19.68
CA GLY A 267 -5.68 13.86 19.69
C GLY A 267 -5.30 14.47 18.34
N CYS A 268 -4.23 14.00 17.74
CA CYS A 268 -3.79 14.40 16.40
C CYS A 268 -4.86 14.06 15.34
N LYS A 269 -5.36 12.82 15.32
CA LYS A 269 -6.41 12.40 14.40
C LYS A 269 -7.68 13.24 14.56
N LYS A 270 -8.15 13.45 15.78
CA LYS A 270 -9.32 14.31 16.06
C LYS A 270 -9.11 15.74 15.55
N SER A 271 -7.90 16.30 15.66
CA SER A 271 -7.60 17.64 15.16
C SER A 271 -7.60 17.70 13.63
N LEU A 272 -7.05 16.70 12.96
CA LEU A 272 -7.12 16.56 11.49
C LEU A 272 -8.59 16.46 11.05
N THR A 273 -9.38 15.57 11.67
CA THR A 273 -10.82 15.40 11.38
C THR A 273 -11.59 16.70 11.56
N LYS A 274 -11.31 17.44 12.65
CA LYS A 274 -11.97 18.73 12.92
C LYS A 274 -11.63 19.79 11.87
N ALA A 275 -10.37 19.86 11.44
CA ALA A 275 -9.92 20.84 10.44
C ALA A 275 -10.45 20.52 9.03
N LEU A 276 -10.55 19.22 8.69
CA LEU A 276 -11.05 18.75 7.40
C LEU A 276 -12.57 18.72 7.29
N GLY A 277 -13.30 18.60 8.43
CA GLY A 277 -14.72 18.28 8.47
C GLY A 277 -15.02 16.80 8.11
N ARG A 278 -14.00 15.96 7.96
CA ARG A 278 -14.06 14.53 7.65
C ARG A 278 -12.82 13.81 8.20
N GLU A 279 -12.85 12.49 8.24
CA GLU A 279 -11.67 11.71 8.62
C GLU A 279 -10.51 11.95 7.63
N PRO A 280 -9.24 11.81 8.08
CA PRO A 280 -8.08 11.72 7.19
C PRO A 280 -8.30 10.62 6.14
N ASP A 281 -7.84 10.85 4.92
CA ASP A 281 -8.01 9.91 3.81
C ASP A 281 -7.18 8.64 4.01
N GLU A 282 -6.03 8.78 4.67
CA GLU A 282 -5.16 7.66 5.04
C GLU A 282 -4.61 7.85 6.46
N VAL A 283 -4.60 6.75 7.21
CA VAL A 283 -3.83 6.59 8.45
C VAL A 283 -2.86 5.43 8.20
N LEU A 284 -1.62 5.75 7.87
CA LEU A 284 -0.61 4.77 7.47
C LEU A 284 0.30 4.41 8.63
N LEU A 285 0.35 3.14 8.97
CA LEU A 285 1.24 2.61 9.99
C LEU A 285 2.56 2.16 9.36
N VAL A 286 3.65 2.80 9.76
CA VAL A 286 5.01 2.43 9.34
C VAL A 286 5.57 1.39 10.31
N LEU A 287 5.88 0.22 9.78
CA LEU A 287 6.43 -0.93 10.51
C LEU A 287 7.85 -1.23 10.03
N ASP A 288 8.73 -1.51 10.99
CA ASP A 288 10.11 -1.91 10.72
C ASP A 288 10.18 -3.42 10.49
N GLY A 289 10.48 -3.85 9.26
CA GLY A 289 10.56 -5.25 8.87
C GLY A 289 11.60 -6.06 9.65
N THR A 290 12.60 -5.41 10.25
CA THR A 290 13.64 -6.10 11.05
C THR A 290 13.10 -6.64 12.38
N THR A 291 11.95 -6.13 12.85
CA THR A 291 11.35 -6.54 14.13
C THR A 291 10.65 -7.90 14.07
N GLY A 292 10.40 -8.43 12.86
CA GLY A 292 9.72 -9.71 12.68
C GLY A 292 8.31 -9.71 13.28
N LEU A 293 7.86 -10.83 13.82
CA LEU A 293 6.51 -10.99 14.40
C LEU A 293 6.19 -10.03 15.56
N ASN A 294 7.21 -9.41 16.19
CA ASN A 294 6.96 -8.41 17.23
C ASN A 294 6.19 -7.19 16.70
N MET A 295 6.24 -6.94 15.39
CA MET A 295 5.44 -5.87 14.77
C MET A 295 3.93 -6.12 14.85
N VAL A 296 3.47 -7.37 14.99
CA VAL A 296 2.03 -7.71 15.07
C VAL A 296 1.38 -7.10 16.30
N GLY A 297 2.02 -7.22 17.47
CA GLY A 297 1.54 -6.62 18.71
C GLY A 297 1.42 -5.11 18.63
N GLN A 298 2.48 -4.45 18.17
CA GLN A 298 2.50 -3.00 17.95
C GLN A 298 1.40 -2.58 16.97
N ALA A 299 1.29 -3.26 15.85
CA ALA A 299 0.34 -2.93 14.82
C ALA A 299 -1.12 -3.03 15.29
N LYS A 300 -1.45 -4.03 16.14
CA LYS A 300 -2.77 -4.15 16.77
C LYS A 300 -3.10 -2.94 17.66
N GLU A 301 -2.13 -2.50 18.48
CA GLU A 301 -2.31 -1.32 19.35
C GLU A 301 -2.58 -0.04 18.54
N PHE A 302 -1.77 0.22 17.50
CA PHE A 302 -1.99 1.38 16.62
C PHE A 302 -3.32 1.28 15.86
N ALA A 303 -3.67 0.11 15.33
CA ALA A 303 -4.92 -0.10 14.60
C ALA A 303 -6.14 0.20 15.48
N GLN A 304 -6.13 -0.25 16.72
CA GLN A 304 -7.20 0.02 17.70
C GLN A 304 -7.25 1.50 18.13
N ALA A 305 -6.09 2.14 18.29
CA ALA A 305 -6.03 3.50 18.80
C ALA A 305 -6.47 4.54 17.76
N VAL A 306 -6.02 4.41 16.50
CA VAL A 306 -6.22 5.48 15.50
C VAL A 306 -6.94 5.01 14.23
N GLY A 307 -7.33 3.73 14.13
CA GLY A 307 -8.02 3.22 12.95
C GLY A 307 -7.12 3.31 11.72
N VAL A 308 -6.08 2.49 11.68
CA VAL A 308 -5.12 2.40 10.57
C VAL A 308 -5.84 1.93 9.29
N THR A 309 -5.55 2.57 8.15
CA THR A 309 -6.14 2.23 6.84
C THR A 309 -5.20 1.38 5.98
N GLY A 310 -3.90 1.40 6.27
CA GLY A 310 -2.91 0.63 5.53
C GLY A 310 -1.54 0.62 6.20
N LEU A 311 -0.72 -0.32 5.75
CA LEU A 311 0.62 -0.57 6.27
C LEU A 311 1.68 -0.07 5.30
N VAL A 312 2.77 0.45 5.84
CA VAL A 312 4.00 0.73 5.10
C VAL A 312 5.13 -0.05 5.77
N LEU A 313 5.76 -0.95 5.03
CA LEU A 313 6.84 -1.77 5.53
C LEU A 313 8.18 -1.17 5.13
N THR A 314 9.10 -1.06 6.06
CA THR A 314 10.44 -0.48 5.85
C THR A 314 11.54 -1.48 6.17
N LYS A 315 12.75 -1.20 5.68
CA LYS A 315 13.98 -1.96 5.97
C LYS A 315 13.90 -3.46 5.62
N LEU A 316 13.15 -3.80 4.58
CA LEU A 316 13.05 -5.20 4.13
C LEU A 316 14.38 -5.69 3.56
N ASP A 317 15.22 -4.80 3.04
CA ASP A 317 16.57 -5.05 2.53
C ASP A 317 17.57 -5.52 3.62
N GLY A 318 17.27 -5.23 4.87
CA GLY A 318 18.12 -5.60 6.01
C GLY A 318 17.71 -6.87 6.77
N THR A 319 16.61 -7.54 6.38
CA THR A 319 16.01 -8.58 7.21
C THR A 319 15.86 -9.95 6.53
N SER A 320 15.99 -11.03 7.33
CA SER A 320 15.57 -12.38 6.95
C SER A 320 14.10 -12.69 7.30
N LYS A 321 13.37 -11.71 7.84
CA LYS A 321 12.03 -11.89 8.44
C LYS A 321 10.88 -11.49 7.51
N GLY A 322 11.05 -11.68 6.20
CA GLY A 322 10.01 -11.35 5.22
C GLY A 322 8.68 -12.08 5.42
N GLY A 323 8.70 -13.27 6.02
CA GLY A 323 7.48 -14.00 6.36
C GLY A 323 6.58 -13.26 7.36
N ALA A 324 7.17 -12.45 8.26
CA ALA A 324 6.41 -11.67 9.21
C ALA A 324 5.46 -10.64 8.55
N VAL A 325 5.75 -10.23 7.32
CA VAL A 325 4.85 -9.39 6.51
C VAL A 325 3.52 -10.11 6.29
N VAL A 326 3.57 -11.40 5.92
CA VAL A 326 2.38 -12.23 5.71
C VAL A 326 1.62 -12.40 7.02
N GLY A 327 2.34 -12.67 8.12
CA GLY A 327 1.77 -12.79 9.45
C GLY A 327 1.04 -11.54 9.94
N VAL A 328 1.61 -10.35 9.70
CA VAL A 328 1.00 -9.06 10.06
C VAL A 328 -0.29 -8.81 9.26
N VAL A 329 -0.25 -9.02 7.94
CA VAL A 329 -1.45 -8.85 7.09
C VAL A 329 -2.55 -9.81 7.53
N ASN A 330 -2.20 -11.08 7.79
CA ASN A 330 -3.17 -12.07 8.26
C ASN A 330 -3.80 -11.67 9.60
N ALA A 331 -3.00 -11.17 10.54
CA ALA A 331 -3.45 -10.81 11.88
C ALA A 331 -4.30 -9.53 11.92
N LEU A 332 -4.05 -8.58 11.05
CA LEU A 332 -4.69 -7.26 11.06
C LEU A 332 -5.78 -7.11 10.01
N LYS A 333 -5.74 -7.90 8.96
CA LYS A 333 -6.60 -7.75 7.76
C LYS A 333 -6.53 -6.32 7.19
N LEU A 334 -5.33 -5.75 7.16
CA LEU A 334 -5.04 -4.43 6.60
C LEU A 334 -4.10 -4.58 5.39
N PRO A 335 -4.30 -3.78 4.32
CA PRO A 335 -3.47 -3.85 3.13
C PRO A 335 -2.07 -3.28 3.41
N VAL A 336 -1.05 -3.91 2.87
CA VAL A 336 0.25 -3.27 2.68
C VAL A 336 0.15 -2.37 1.46
N LYS A 337 0.34 -1.07 1.65
CA LYS A 337 0.26 -0.10 0.55
C LYS A 337 1.61 0.18 -0.09
N LEU A 338 2.66 0.27 0.73
CA LEU A 338 4.01 0.58 0.28
C LEU A 338 5.04 -0.30 0.98
N ILE A 339 6.15 -0.55 0.28
CA ILE A 339 7.34 -1.21 0.83
C ILE A 339 8.60 -0.38 0.59
N GLY A 340 9.45 -0.28 1.61
CA GLY A 340 10.78 0.30 1.54
C GLY A 340 11.81 -0.82 1.36
N VAL A 341 12.53 -0.76 0.24
CA VAL A 341 13.49 -1.78 -0.21
C VAL A 341 14.92 -1.24 -0.30
N GLY A 342 15.21 -0.15 0.36
CA GLY A 342 16.53 0.49 0.40
C GLY A 342 16.49 1.93 0.90
N GLU A 343 17.66 2.61 0.89
CA GLU A 343 17.84 3.95 1.44
C GLU A 343 17.60 5.09 0.41
N GLY A 344 17.61 4.79 -0.87
CA GLY A 344 17.40 5.76 -1.95
C GLY A 344 16.01 6.40 -1.90
N ILE A 345 15.88 7.57 -2.52
CA ILE A 345 14.60 8.31 -2.58
C ILE A 345 13.52 7.54 -3.37
N ASP A 346 13.93 6.73 -4.33
CA ASP A 346 13.08 5.90 -5.17
C ASP A 346 12.81 4.50 -4.59
N ASP A 347 13.42 4.16 -3.44
CA ASP A 347 13.33 2.84 -2.82
C ASP A 347 12.08 2.69 -1.93
N LEU A 348 10.99 3.38 -2.28
CA LEU A 348 9.65 3.19 -1.73
C LEU A 348 8.71 2.83 -2.88
N GLN A 349 8.21 1.62 -2.87
CA GLN A 349 7.43 1.05 -3.98
C GLN A 349 6.00 0.70 -3.55
N PRO A 350 5.03 0.72 -4.47
CA PRO A 350 3.73 0.10 -4.23
C PRO A 350 3.91 -1.38 -3.93
N PHE A 351 3.15 -1.89 -2.99
CA PHE A 351 3.18 -3.31 -2.67
C PHE A 351 2.42 -4.10 -3.74
N ASN A 352 3.05 -5.18 -4.21
CA ASN A 352 2.42 -6.16 -5.07
C ASN A 352 2.58 -7.54 -4.43
N PRO A 353 1.48 -8.17 -3.96
CA PRO A 353 1.51 -9.47 -3.30
C PRO A 353 2.21 -10.55 -4.11
N GLN A 354 1.86 -10.69 -5.40
CA GLN A 354 2.44 -11.69 -6.28
C GLN A 354 3.95 -11.49 -6.45
N ALA A 355 4.37 -10.25 -6.77
CA ALA A 355 5.79 -9.93 -6.93
C ALA A 355 6.59 -10.17 -5.64
N PHE A 356 5.99 -9.89 -4.48
CA PHE A 356 6.63 -10.12 -3.19
C PHE A 356 6.81 -11.62 -2.90
N VAL A 357 5.78 -12.44 -3.11
CA VAL A 357 5.85 -13.89 -2.94
C VAL A 357 6.82 -14.53 -3.93
N ASP A 358 6.84 -14.07 -5.19
CA ASP A 358 7.79 -14.54 -6.19
C ASP A 358 9.24 -14.17 -5.86
N ALA A 359 9.47 -13.05 -5.16
CA ALA A 359 10.79 -12.69 -4.66
C ALA A 359 11.24 -13.56 -3.47
N LEU A 360 10.30 -14.01 -2.61
CA LEU A 360 10.58 -14.95 -1.52
C LEU A 360 10.79 -16.39 -2.00
N LEU A 361 9.99 -16.83 -2.97
CA LEU A 361 9.98 -18.17 -3.57
C LEU A 361 10.18 -18.07 -5.09
N PRO A 362 11.37 -17.71 -5.59
CA PRO A 362 11.63 -17.55 -7.01
C PRO A 362 11.48 -18.88 -7.75
N GLU A 363 11.02 -18.84 -9.00
CA GLU A 363 10.99 -20.05 -9.84
C GLU A 363 12.37 -20.69 -9.93
N LYS A 364 12.42 -22.03 -9.77
CA LYS A 364 13.66 -22.76 -10.03
C LYS A 364 13.98 -22.62 -11.52
N ALA A 365 15.19 -22.16 -11.82
CA ALA A 365 15.67 -22.19 -13.19
C ALA A 365 15.50 -23.64 -13.71
N ARG A 366 14.66 -23.82 -14.73
CA ARG A 366 14.55 -25.12 -15.42
C ARG A 366 15.94 -25.47 -15.94
N LYS A 367 16.56 -26.49 -15.30
CA LYS A 367 17.84 -27.07 -15.79
C LYS A 367 17.59 -27.86 -17.05
#